data_66dc06790a22aadee9773f24e990a82e
#
_entry.id   66dc06790a22aadee9773f24e990a82e
#
_cell.length_a   1.000
_cell.length_b   1.000
_cell.length_c   1.000
_cell.angle_alpha   90.00
_cell.angle_beta   90.00
_cell.angle_gamma   90.00
#
_symmetry.space_group_name_H-M   'P 1'
#
loop_
_entity.id
_entity.type
_entity.pdbx_description
1 polymer ?
#
loop_
_entity_poly.entity_id
_entity_poly.type
_entity_poly.pdbx_seq_one_letter_code
_entity_poly.pdbx_strand_id
1 'polypeptide(L)'
;MGQPKKRIDTDELRHKVLDEVRFLKNWLDKPLMTGAVAPSSPALAKLMASHVDPAGDGLVVELGPGTGVVTQALVDRGVARERVAAIEYNHDFCKLLRNRFPGVHFVHGDAYRIRHSLGDLVAGRDAPVAAVVSSLPLFTRPLPERVRLLEECFDLMPPGAPFIQFSYALVPPVPHGAGRFEIERTGWVVLNLPPARVWIYRRP
;
A
#
# COMPACT_ATOMS: atom_id res chain seq x y z
N MET A 1 -0.21 26.88 -33.82
CA MET A 1 1.15 26.61 -33.35
C MET A 1 1.03 25.72 -32.10
N GLY A 2 1.25 24.41 -32.28
CA GLY A 2 1.18 23.44 -31.19
C GLY A 2 2.48 23.42 -30.40
N GLN A 3 2.38 23.56 -29.07
CA GLN A 3 3.55 23.40 -28.20
C GLN A 3 4.04 21.94 -28.25
N PRO A 4 5.37 21.70 -28.32
CA PRO A 4 5.91 20.35 -28.31
C PRO A 4 5.65 19.68 -26.96
N LYS A 5 5.02 18.50 -26.96
CA LYS A 5 4.91 17.63 -25.78
C LYS A 5 6.34 17.29 -25.31
N LYS A 6 6.70 17.77 -24.11
CA LYS A 6 7.96 17.47 -23.45
C LYS A 6 8.09 15.95 -23.33
N ARG A 7 8.99 15.32 -24.10
CA ARG A 7 9.37 13.93 -23.92
C ARG A 7 9.97 13.78 -22.53
N ILE A 8 9.37 12.94 -21.71
CA ILE A 8 9.93 12.59 -20.41
C ILE A 8 11.17 11.75 -20.70
N ASP A 9 12.32 12.19 -20.19
CA ASP A 9 13.57 11.47 -20.32
C ASP A 9 13.50 10.16 -19.53
N THR A 10 13.62 9.06 -20.24
CA THR A 10 13.56 7.70 -19.64
C THR A 10 14.69 7.47 -18.64
N ASP A 11 15.84 8.12 -18.80
CA ASP A 11 16.98 7.99 -17.89
C ASP A 11 16.75 8.77 -16.59
N GLU A 12 16.17 9.95 -16.65
CA GLU A 12 15.75 10.70 -15.44
C GLU A 12 14.70 9.92 -14.63
N LEU A 13 13.78 9.23 -15.32
CA LEU A 13 12.78 8.41 -14.69
C LEU A 13 13.39 7.18 -13.97
N ARG A 14 14.38 6.53 -14.62
CA ARG A 14 15.12 5.40 -14.04
C ARG A 14 15.90 5.80 -12.80
N HIS A 15 16.57 6.96 -12.83
CA HIS A 15 17.31 7.48 -11.67
C HIS A 15 16.39 7.74 -10.49
N LYS A 16 15.24 8.37 -10.68
CA LYS A 16 14.26 8.65 -9.60
C LYS A 16 13.69 7.36 -8.99
N VAL A 17 13.44 6.34 -9.80
CA VAL A 17 12.99 5.03 -9.31
C VAL A 17 14.11 4.33 -8.50
N LEU A 18 15.36 4.41 -8.95
CA LEU A 18 16.50 3.83 -8.23
C LEU A 18 16.75 4.53 -6.89
N ASP A 19 16.56 5.84 -6.83
CA ASP A 19 16.69 6.61 -5.58
C ASP A 19 15.57 6.26 -4.59
N GLU A 20 14.34 6.05 -5.06
CA GLU A 20 13.24 5.55 -4.24
C GLU A 20 13.56 4.17 -3.64
N VAL A 21 14.06 3.26 -4.48
CA VAL A 21 14.46 1.91 -4.04
C VAL A 21 15.56 1.97 -2.99
N ARG A 22 16.59 2.82 -3.18
CA ARG A 22 17.69 2.99 -2.22
C ARG A 22 17.22 3.60 -0.91
N PHE A 23 16.38 4.63 -0.97
CA PHE A 23 15.81 5.27 0.21
C PHE A 23 15.00 4.28 1.04
N LEU A 24 14.07 3.55 0.40
CA LEU A 24 13.22 2.57 1.07
C LEU A 24 14.03 1.40 1.64
N LYS A 25 15.03 0.91 0.90
CA LYS A 25 15.91 -0.15 1.37
C LYS A 25 16.70 0.27 2.62
N ASN A 26 17.32 1.44 2.58
CA ASN A 26 18.07 1.97 3.72
C ASN A 26 17.18 2.18 4.95
N TRP A 27 15.92 2.59 4.74
CA TRP A 27 14.96 2.77 5.79
C TRP A 27 14.50 1.44 6.40
N LEU A 28 14.23 0.43 5.56
CA LEU A 28 13.86 -0.93 6.00
C LEU A 28 15.01 -1.63 6.75
N ASP A 29 16.26 -1.39 6.32
CA ASP A 29 17.44 -2.00 6.93
C ASP A 29 17.82 -1.35 8.28
N LYS A 30 17.44 -0.06 8.52
CA LYS A 30 17.81 0.69 9.74
C LYS A 30 16.68 1.62 10.23
N PRO A 31 15.50 1.13 10.57
CA PRO A 31 14.36 1.99 10.91
C PRO A 31 14.53 2.83 12.17
N LEU A 32 15.37 2.39 13.12
CA LEU A 32 15.60 3.06 14.41
C LEU A 32 16.83 3.97 14.45
N MET A 33 17.76 3.84 13.49
CA MET A 33 19.02 4.61 13.52
C MET A 33 18.95 5.97 12.82
N THR A 34 17.93 6.21 12.01
CA THR A 34 17.84 7.44 11.21
C THR A 34 17.08 8.57 11.91
N GLY A 35 16.66 8.41 13.17
CA GLY A 35 15.83 9.41 13.88
C GLY A 35 14.54 9.74 13.10
N ALA A 36 14.08 8.80 12.31
CA ALA A 36 13.51 9.14 11.04
C ALA A 36 11.99 9.13 11.04
N VAL A 37 11.57 10.10 10.40
CA VAL A 37 10.33 10.31 9.69
C VAL A 37 9.83 8.97 9.15
N ALA A 38 8.68 8.51 9.63
CA ALA A 38 7.97 7.39 9.02
C ALA A 38 7.83 7.66 7.51
N PRO A 39 8.01 6.66 6.63
CA PRO A 39 7.92 6.87 5.18
C PRO A 39 6.54 7.38 4.75
N SER A 40 5.52 7.14 5.57
CA SER A 40 4.18 7.71 5.39
C SER A 40 3.91 8.77 6.46
N SER A 41 3.78 10.03 6.02
CA SER A 41 3.30 11.10 6.91
C SER A 41 1.82 10.88 7.29
N PRO A 42 1.33 11.47 8.40
CA PRO A 42 -0.10 11.44 8.72
C PRO A 42 -1.00 11.95 7.57
N ALA A 43 -0.53 12.94 6.81
CA ALA A 43 -1.25 13.47 5.66
C ALA A 43 -1.38 12.44 4.53
N LEU A 44 -0.30 11.70 4.22
CA LEU A 44 -0.32 10.62 3.24
C LEU A 44 -1.21 9.46 3.70
N ALA A 45 -1.07 9.03 4.94
CA ALA A 45 -1.87 7.97 5.53
C ALA A 45 -3.37 8.30 5.51
N LYS A 46 -3.74 9.55 5.88
CA LYS A 46 -5.12 10.04 5.81
C LYS A 46 -5.66 10.02 4.38
N LEU A 47 -4.86 10.43 3.40
CA LEU A 47 -5.24 10.38 1.99
C LEU A 47 -5.45 8.92 1.53
N MET A 48 -4.56 7.99 1.90
CA MET A 48 -4.75 6.56 1.58
C MET A 48 -6.03 6.02 2.20
N ALA A 49 -6.25 6.27 3.49
CA ALA A 49 -7.45 5.84 4.20
C ALA A 49 -8.74 6.46 3.63
N SER A 50 -8.69 7.66 3.03
CA SER A 50 -9.88 8.31 2.46
C SER A 50 -10.52 7.55 1.30
N HIS A 51 -9.78 6.65 0.65
CA HIS A 51 -10.28 5.79 -0.43
C HIS A 51 -10.90 4.47 0.07
N VAL A 52 -10.94 4.27 1.38
CA VAL A 52 -11.59 3.11 2.03
C VAL A 52 -12.99 3.49 2.49
N ASP A 53 -13.97 2.66 2.19
CA ASP A 53 -15.33 2.81 2.76
C ASP A 53 -15.34 2.30 4.22
N PRO A 54 -15.56 3.17 5.21
CA PRO A 54 -15.61 2.76 6.60
C PRO A 54 -16.84 1.95 6.95
N ALA A 55 -17.95 2.10 6.20
CA ALA A 55 -19.23 1.43 6.47
C ALA A 55 -19.39 0.07 5.78
N GLY A 56 -18.48 -0.34 4.89
CA GLY A 56 -18.56 -1.64 4.19
C GLY A 56 -18.36 -2.83 5.13
N ASP A 57 -18.71 -4.03 4.69
CA ASP A 57 -18.72 -5.25 5.53
C ASP A 57 -17.45 -6.11 5.43
N GLY A 58 -16.67 -6.00 4.35
CA GLY A 58 -15.48 -6.82 4.11
C GLY A 58 -14.27 -6.35 4.94
N LEU A 59 -13.22 -7.18 4.96
CA LEU A 59 -11.94 -6.83 5.56
C LEU A 59 -11.26 -5.68 4.79
N VAL A 60 -10.60 -4.79 5.52
CA VAL A 60 -9.63 -3.84 5.00
C VAL A 60 -8.23 -4.39 5.29
N VAL A 61 -7.52 -4.79 4.24
CA VAL A 61 -6.20 -5.41 4.40
C VAL A 61 -5.11 -4.37 4.22
N GLU A 62 -4.25 -4.23 5.24
CA GLU A 62 -3.06 -3.38 5.19
C GLU A 62 -1.82 -4.23 4.93
N LEU A 63 -1.04 -3.88 3.90
CA LEU A 63 0.22 -4.55 3.57
C LEU A 63 1.40 -3.69 4.02
N GLY A 64 2.19 -4.20 4.98
CA GLY A 64 3.36 -3.52 5.53
C GLY A 64 3.00 -2.32 6.42
N PRO A 65 2.29 -2.51 7.54
CA PRO A 65 1.89 -1.44 8.44
C PRO A 65 3.08 -0.70 9.09
N GLY A 66 4.24 -1.34 9.21
CA GLY A 66 5.43 -0.76 9.81
C GLY A 66 5.17 -0.21 11.22
N THR A 67 5.21 1.11 11.38
CA THR A 67 4.92 1.77 12.67
C THR A 67 3.43 2.02 12.94
N GLY A 68 2.53 1.64 12.01
CA GLY A 68 1.08 1.71 12.18
C GLY A 68 0.46 3.09 11.90
N VAL A 69 1.11 3.93 11.11
CA VAL A 69 0.57 5.27 10.75
C VAL A 69 -0.67 5.14 9.88
N VAL A 70 -0.66 4.22 8.91
CA VAL A 70 -1.82 3.95 8.04
C VAL A 70 -2.89 3.19 8.82
N THR A 71 -2.52 2.23 9.67
CA THR A 71 -3.47 1.57 10.59
C THR A 71 -4.24 2.60 11.43
N GLN A 72 -3.53 3.59 12.01
CA GLN A 72 -4.17 4.68 12.77
C GLN A 72 -5.14 5.47 11.89
N ALA A 73 -4.74 5.83 10.67
CA ALA A 73 -5.59 6.59 9.76
C ALA A 73 -6.85 5.84 9.33
N LEU A 74 -6.79 4.51 9.20
CA LEU A 74 -7.95 3.65 8.93
C LEU A 74 -8.93 3.66 10.11
N VAL A 75 -8.41 3.52 11.34
CA VAL A 75 -9.23 3.58 12.56
C VAL A 75 -9.85 4.98 12.73
N ASP A 76 -9.07 6.04 12.52
CA ASP A 76 -9.56 7.44 12.60
C ASP A 76 -10.60 7.75 11.53
N ARG A 77 -10.56 7.06 10.39
CA ARG A 77 -11.58 7.15 9.34
C ARG A 77 -12.91 6.51 9.76
N GLY A 78 -12.91 5.69 10.80
CA GLY A 78 -14.10 4.98 11.28
C GLY A 78 -14.20 3.52 10.80
N VAL A 79 -13.14 2.95 10.22
CA VAL A 79 -13.10 1.50 9.93
C VAL A 79 -13.08 0.76 11.25
N ALA A 80 -14.03 -0.15 11.46
CA ALA A 80 -14.06 -1.00 12.65
C ALA A 80 -12.77 -1.81 12.76
N ARG A 81 -12.18 -1.89 13.95
CA ARG A 81 -10.87 -2.52 14.17
C ARG A 81 -10.86 -3.99 13.78
N GLU A 82 -11.95 -4.67 14.02
CA GLU A 82 -12.18 -6.10 13.70
C GLU A 82 -12.23 -6.35 12.17
N ARG A 83 -12.42 -5.29 11.39
CA ARG A 83 -12.36 -5.33 9.93
C ARG A 83 -10.96 -5.07 9.38
N VAL A 84 -10.03 -4.57 10.19
CA VAL A 84 -8.66 -4.30 9.74
C VAL A 84 -7.80 -5.54 9.97
N ALA A 85 -7.21 -6.05 8.90
CA ALA A 85 -6.22 -7.12 8.93
C ALA A 85 -4.91 -6.60 8.32
N ALA A 86 -3.82 -6.65 9.07
CA ALA A 86 -2.54 -6.10 8.65
C ALA A 86 -1.46 -7.18 8.60
N ILE A 87 -0.76 -7.32 7.46
CA ILE A 87 0.31 -8.29 7.26
C ILE A 87 1.66 -7.57 7.42
N GLU A 88 2.43 -7.99 8.43
CA GLU A 88 3.75 -7.43 8.75
C GLU A 88 4.81 -8.54 8.76
N TYR A 89 5.89 -8.31 8.04
CA TYR A 89 7.00 -9.27 7.96
C TYR A 89 7.90 -9.23 9.21
N ASN A 90 8.03 -8.05 9.83
CA ASN A 90 8.85 -7.88 11.02
C ASN A 90 8.07 -8.28 12.28
N HIS A 91 8.58 -9.30 12.97
CA HIS A 91 7.96 -9.83 14.18
C HIS A 91 7.82 -8.79 15.31
N ASP A 92 8.81 -7.92 15.50
CA ASP A 92 8.81 -6.94 16.59
C ASP A 92 7.79 -5.83 16.32
N PHE A 93 7.66 -5.37 15.07
CA PHE A 93 6.58 -4.47 14.69
C PHE A 93 5.22 -5.12 14.88
N CYS A 94 5.05 -6.37 14.48
CA CYS A 94 3.80 -7.09 14.67
C CYS A 94 3.39 -7.15 16.16
N LYS A 95 4.33 -7.42 17.05
CA LYS A 95 4.11 -7.43 18.51
C LYS A 95 3.75 -6.04 19.05
N LEU A 96 4.49 -5.01 18.64
CA LEU A 96 4.22 -3.62 19.03
C LEU A 96 2.83 -3.17 18.59
N LEU A 97 2.44 -3.49 17.35
CA LEU A 97 1.17 -3.08 16.77
C LEU A 97 -0.03 -3.78 17.44
N ARG A 98 0.09 -5.06 17.80
CA ARG A 98 -0.95 -5.77 18.56
C ARG A 98 -1.26 -5.09 19.88
N ASN A 99 -0.24 -4.60 20.59
CA ASN A 99 -0.41 -3.86 21.83
C ASN A 99 -1.04 -2.48 21.63
N ARG A 100 -0.67 -1.80 20.53
CA ARG A 100 -1.13 -0.44 20.22
C ARG A 100 -2.56 -0.39 19.70
N PHE A 101 -2.96 -1.40 18.93
CA PHE A 101 -4.26 -1.45 18.24
C PHE A 101 -5.03 -2.73 18.60
N PRO A 102 -5.50 -2.87 19.84
CA PRO A 102 -6.33 -4.04 20.22
C PRO A 102 -7.58 -4.09 19.35
N GLY A 103 -7.94 -5.29 18.88
CA GLY A 103 -9.05 -5.53 17.95
C GLY A 103 -8.65 -5.60 16.47
N VAL A 104 -7.48 -5.08 16.08
CA VAL A 104 -6.94 -5.22 14.71
C VAL A 104 -6.23 -6.57 14.58
N HIS A 105 -6.44 -7.27 13.47
CA HIS A 105 -5.82 -8.56 13.16
C HIS A 105 -4.40 -8.36 12.58
N PHE A 106 -3.37 -8.36 13.43
CA PHE A 106 -1.97 -8.32 12.94
C PHE A 106 -1.45 -9.73 12.70
N VAL A 107 -1.13 -10.00 11.44
CA VAL A 107 -0.57 -11.27 10.97
C VAL A 107 0.93 -11.09 10.71
N HIS A 108 1.76 -11.90 11.40
CA HIS A 108 3.17 -12.02 11.05
C HIS A 108 3.28 -12.90 9.82
N GLY A 109 3.67 -12.33 8.67
CA GLY A 109 3.68 -13.04 7.39
C GLY A 109 4.26 -12.24 6.24
N ASP A 110 4.30 -12.88 5.08
CA ASP A 110 4.73 -12.29 3.82
C ASP A 110 3.52 -11.71 3.07
N ALA A 111 3.51 -10.39 2.86
CA ALA A 111 2.46 -9.71 2.13
C ALA A 111 2.38 -10.12 0.64
N TYR A 112 3.47 -10.63 0.05
CA TYR A 112 3.48 -11.19 -1.32
C TYR A 112 2.87 -12.59 -1.40
N ARG A 113 2.41 -13.13 -0.27
CA ARG A 113 1.66 -14.39 -0.15
C ARG A 113 0.36 -14.13 0.62
N ILE A 114 -0.39 -13.12 0.18
CA ILE A 114 -1.53 -12.55 0.91
C ILE A 114 -2.55 -13.61 1.34
N ARG A 115 -2.97 -14.50 0.45
CA ARG A 115 -3.94 -15.55 0.74
C ARG A 115 -3.45 -16.52 1.83
N HIS A 116 -2.19 -16.90 1.76
CA HIS A 116 -1.55 -17.75 2.76
C HIS A 116 -1.43 -17.03 4.12
N SER A 117 -1.00 -15.78 4.09
CA SER A 117 -0.82 -14.99 5.32
C SER A 117 -2.13 -14.68 6.03
N LEU A 118 -3.21 -14.39 5.30
CA LEU A 118 -4.53 -14.14 5.88
C LEU A 118 -5.22 -15.44 6.39
N GLY A 119 -4.91 -16.61 5.79
CA GLY A 119 -5.38 -17.91 6.24
C GLY A 119 -6.89 -17.93 6.51
N ASP A 120 -7.27 -18.29 7.75
CA ASP A 120 -8.67 -18.46 8.17
C ASP A 120 -9.50 -17.17 8.10
N LEU A 121 -8.86 -15.99 8.11
CA LEU A 121 -9.59 -14.71 7.97
C LEU A 121 -10.33 -14.60 6.64
N VAL A 122 -9.85 -15.28 5.60
CA VAL A 122 -10.42 -15.26 4.25
C VAL A 122 -10.88 -16.62 3.76
N ALA A 123 -10.59 -17.70 4.48
CA ALA A 123 -10.91 -19.06 4.06
C ALA A 123 -12.44 -19.26 3.93
N GLY A 124 -12.86 -19.86 2.81
CA GLY A 124 -14.26 -20.21 2.56
C GLY A 124 -15.20 -19.03 2.35
N ARG A 125 -14.69 -17.81 2.24
CA ARG A 125 -15.48 -16.59 1.98
C ARG A 125 -15.34 -16.17 0.52
N ASP A 126 -16.45 -15.75 -0.08
CA ASP A 126 -16.45 -15.11 -1.40
C ASP A 126 -16.13 -13.62 -1.24
N ALA A 127 -15.16 -13.11 -1.99
CA ALA A 127 -14.71 -11.71 -2.00
C ALA A 127 -14.61 -11.07 -0.59
N PRO A 128 -13.84 -11.66 0.36
CA PRO A 128 -13.85 -11.27 1.77
C PRO A 128 -13.17 -9.92 2.06
N VAL A 129 -12.49 -9.32 1.07
CA VAL A 129 -11.67 -8.12 1.22
C VAL A 129 -12.32 -6.95 0.50
N ALA A 130 -12.73 -5.92 1.25
CA ALA A 130 -13.35 -4.71 0.71
C ALA A 130 -12.35 -3.70 0.15
N ALA A 131 -11.13 -3.68 0.67
CA ALA A 131 -10.06 -2.81 0.19
C ALA A 131 -8.68 -3.36 0.61
N VAL A 132 -7.66 -3.05 -0.20
CA VAL A 132 -6.25 -3.28 0.17
C VAL A 132 -5.54 -1.93 0.22
N VAL A 133 -4.80 -1.68 1.32
CA VAL A 133 -3.98 -0.48 1.50
C VAL A 133 -2.53 -0.92 1.67
N SER A 134 -1.68 -0.57 0.70
CA SER A 134 -0.32 -1.08 0.63
C SER A 134 0.72 0.02 0.87
N SER A 135 1.60 -0.23 1.84
CA SER A 135 2.81 0.56 2.12
C SER A 135 4.08 -0.18 1.66
N LEU A 136 3.94 -1.23 0.86
CA LEU A 136 5.08 -2.00 0.36
C LEU A 136 5.92 -1.19 -0.64
N PRO A 137 7.24 -1.33 -0.62
CA PRO A 137 8.14 -0.71 -1.58
C PRO A 137 8.12 -1.48 -2.92
N LEU A 138 7.00 -1.39 -3.66
CA LEU A 138 6.77 -2.24 -4.84
C LEU A 138 7.88 -2.14 -5.89
N PHE A 139 8.52 -0.98 -6.07
CA PHE A 139 9.62 -0.84 -7.04
C PHE A 139 10.87 -1.66 -6.68
N THR A 140 10.99 -2.17 -5.45
CA THR A 140 12.09 -3.08 -5.09
C THR A 140 11.92 -4.48 -5.68
N ARG A 141 10.74 -4.79 -6.23
CA ARG A 141 10.41 -6.08 -6.83
C ARG A 141 10.29 -5.98 -8.35
N PRO A 142 10.62 -7.06 -9.08
CA PRO A 142 10.37 -7.15 -10.51
C PRO A 142 8.89 -6.93 -10.86
N LEU A 143 8.62 -6.38 -12.05
CA LEU A 143 7.25 -6.11 -12.48
C LEU A 143 6.32 -7.33 -12.41
N PRO A 144 6.72 -8.56 -12.82
CA PRO A 144 5.85 -9.72 -12.70
C PRO A 144 5.41 -10.03 -11.26
N GLU A 145 6.27 -9.82 -10.26
CA GLU A 145 5.91 -10.02 -8.85
C GLU A 145 4.90 -8.97 -8.37
N ARG A 146 5.06 -7.71 -8.81
CA ARG A 146 4.12 -6.63 -8.49
C ARG A 146 2.74 -6.88 -9.09
N VAL A 147 2.71 -7.33 -10.36
CA VAL A 147 1.45 -7.71 -11.04
C VAL A 147 0.79 -8.86 -10.31
N ARG A 148 1.54 -9.92 -9.99
CA ARG A 148 1.01 -11.08 -9.27
C ARG A 148 0.42 -10.69 -7.90
N LEU A 149 1.08 -9.80 -7.16
CA LEU A 149 0.53 -9.30 -5.90
C LEU A 149 -0.84 -8.63 -6.10
N LEU A 150 -0.97 -7.74 -7.09
CA LEU A 150 -2.25 -7.09 -7.37
C LEU A 150 -3.33 -8.10 -7.77
N GLU A 151 -3.01 -9.06 -8.64
CA GLU A 151 -3.95 -10.10 -9.07
C GLU A 151 -4.41 -10.96 -7.88
N GLU A 152 -3.47 -11.42 -7.03
CA GLU A 152 -3.81 -12.18 -5.81
C GLU A 152 -4.70 -11.37 -4.84
N CYS A 153 -4.50 -10.05 -4.74
CA CYS A 153 -5.36 -9.18 -3.96
C CYS A 153 -6.76 -9.08 -4.59
N PHE A 154 -6.82 -8.82 -5.89
CA PHE A 154 -8.10 -8.71 -6.61
C PHE A 154 -8.94 -9.99 -6.59
N ASP A 155 -8.29 -11.16 -6.51
CA ASP A 155 -8.99 -12.45 -6.35
C ASP A 155 -9.66 -12.63 -4.99
N LEU A 156 -9.37 -11.77 -4.03
CA LEU A 156 -10.02 -11.71 -2.71
C LEU A 156 -11.03 -10.57 -2.61
N MET A 157 -11.17 -9.74 -3.66
CA MET A 157 -11.92 -8.50 -3.65
C MET A 157 -13.08 -8.55 -4.65
N PRO A 158 -14.22 -7.92 -4.36
CA PRO A 158 -15.26 -7.75 -5.37
C PRO A 158 -14.81 -6.79 -6.49
N PRO A 159 -15.42 -6.87 -7.69
CA PRO A 159 -15.18 -5.91 -8.76
C PRO A 159 -15.32 -4.46 -8.28
N GLY A 160 -14.43 -3.59 -8.74
CA GLY A 160 -14.40 -2.17 -8.38
C GLY A 160 -13.79 -1.86 -7.01
N ALA A 161 -13.48 -2.84 -6.16
CA ALA A 161 -12.83 -2.60 -4.88
C ALA A 161 -11.39 -2.07 -5.06
N PRO A 162 -10.95 -1.12 -4.21
CA PRO A 162 -9.68 -0.43 -4.41
C PRO A 162 -8.49 -1.18 -3.83
N PHE A 163 -7.42 -1.31 -4.63
CA PHE A 163 -6.08 -1.52 -4.15
C PHE A 163 -5.36 -0.17 -4.13
N ILE A 164 -4.97 0.31 -2.97
CA ILE A 164 -4.46 1.65 -2.70
C ILE A 164 -2.97 1.56 -2.38
N GLN A 165 -2.12 2.20 -3.20
CA GLN A 165 -0.68 2.17 -3.09
C GLN A 165 -0.11 3.59 -3.14
N PHE A 166 0.82 3.93 -2.28
CA PHE A 166 1.58 5.16 -2.47
C PHE A 166 2.93 4.91 -3.16
N SER A 167 3.47 5.94 -3.76
CA SER A 167 4.82 5.94 -4.34
C SER A 167 5.37 7.37 -4.40
N TYR A 168 6.68 7.49 -4.34
CA TYR A 168 7.43 8.73 -4.57
C TYR A 168 7.73 8.95 -6.06
N ALA A 169 7.51 7.93 -6.90
CA ALA A 169 7.77 8.00 -8.32
C ALA A 169 6.70 8.77 -9.10
N LEU A 170 7.11 9.27 -10.28
CA LEU A 170 6.21 9.95 -11.21
C LEU A 170 5.27 8.99 -11.95
N VAL A 171 5.58 7.70 -11.92
CA VAL A 171 4.87 6.62 -12.62
C VAL A 171 4.23 5.64 -11.64
N PRO A 172 3.15 4.95 -12.03
CA PRO A 172 2.55 3.95 -11.18
C PRO A 172 3.48 2.76 -10.95
N PRO A 173 3.51 2.18 -9.74
CA PRO A 173 4.29 0.98 -9.45
C PRO A 173 3.95 -0.21 -10.34
N VAL A 174 2.71 -0.35 -10.75
CA VAL A 174 2.27 -1.28 -11.79
C VAL A 174 1.67 -0.46 -12.93
N PRO A 175 2.27 -0.47 -14.13
CA PRO A 175 1.85 0.42 -15.22
C PRO A 175 0.56 -0.05 -15.88
N HIS A 176 -0.09 0.87 -16.61
CA HIS A 176 -1.21 0.54 -17.48
C HIS A 176 -0.83 -0.59 -18.46
N GLY A 177 -1.77 -1.50 -18.71
CA GLY A 177 -1.58 -2.63 -19.64
C GLY A 177 -0.80 -3.82 -19.06
N ALA A 178 -0.31 -3.73 -17.81
CA ALA A 178 0.36 -4.85 -17.16
C ALA A 178 -0.61 -5.90 -16.59
N GLY A 179 -1.91 -5.57 -16.46
CA GLY A 179 -2.97 -6.45 -15.96
C GLY A 179 -4.35 -5.87 -16.28
N ARG A 180 -5.42 -6.56 -15.87
CA ARG A 180 -6.82 -6.14 -16.08
C ARG A 180 -7.28 -5.25 -14.93
N PHE A 181 -6.82 -4.01 -14.89
CA PHE A 181 -7.21 -3.02 -13.88
C PHE A 181 -7.12 -1.61 -14.46
N GLU A 182 -7.94 -0.74 -13.92
CA GLU A 182 -7.87 0.69 -14.12
C GLU A 182 -6.98 1.32 -13.05
N ILE A 183 -6.38 2.47 -13.37
CA ILE A 183 -5.48 3.20 -12.47
C ILE A 183 -5.93 4.64 -12.36
N GLU A 184 -6.27 5.04 -11.15
CA GLU A 184 -6.47 6.44 -10.77
C GLU A 184 -5.26 6.94 -9.99
N ARG A 185 -5.05 8.25 -9.97
CA ARG A 185 -3.97 8.88 -9.20
C ARG A 185 -4.46 10.13 -8.49
N THR A 186 -3.92 10.37 -7.31
CA THR A 186 -4.14 11.63 -6.58
C THR A 186 -3.15 12.73 -7.00
N GLY A 187 -3.34 13.95 -6.49
CA GLY A 187 -2.31 14.96 -6.43
C GLY A 187 -1.13 14.54 -5.55
N TRP A 188 -0.06 15.35 -5.55
CA TRP A 188 1.08 15.15 -4.67
C TRP A 188 0.78 15.53 -3.23
N VAL A 189 1.18 14.69 -2.29
CA VAL A 189 1.20 15.00 -0.86
C VAL A 189 2.55 15.62 -0.53
N VAL A 190 2.63 16.93 -0.60
CA VAL A 190 3.87 17.69 -0.35
C VAL A 190 4.27 17.72 1.14
N LEU A 191 3.32 17.45 2.04
CA LEU A 191 3.57 17.28 3.48
C LEU A 191 4.18 15.90 3.82
N ASN A 192 4.42 15.06 2.84
CA ASN A 192 5.24 13.86 2.97
C ASN A 192 6.67 14.15 2.51
N LEU A 193 7.66 13.59 3.19
CA LEU A 193 9.07 13.79 2.83
C LEU A 193 9.75 12.43 2.57
N PRO A 194 10.12 12.15 1.30
CA PRO A 194 9.89 12.92 0.08
C PRO A 194 8.39 13.06 -0.27
N PRO A 195 7.99 14.03 -1.11
CA PRO A 195 6.63 14.13 -1.61
C PRO A 195 6.18 12.83 -2.28
N ALA A 196 4.96 12.38 -1.97
CA ALA A 196 4.40 11.13 -2.48
C ALA A 196 3.04 11.36 -3.12
N ARG A 197 2.57 10.40 -3.89
CA ARG A 197 1.20 10.34 -4.39
C ARG A 197 0.61 8.96 -4.21
N VAL A 198 -0.71 8.89 -4.21
CA VAL A 198 -1.47 7.64 -4.10
C VAL A 198 -1.96 7.23 -5.49
N TRP A 199 -1.85 5.93 -5.75
CA TRP A 199 -2.34 5.24 -6.93
C TRP A 199 -3.44 4.28 -6.47
N ILE A 200 -4.58 4.33 -7.12
CA ILE A 200 -5.72 3.48 -6.82
C ILE A 200 -5.96 2.58 -8.04
N TYR A 201 -5.84 1.29 -7.82
CA TYR A 201 -6.07 0.26 -8.83
C TYR A 201 -7.43 -0.38 -8.56
N ARG A 202 -8.21 -0.62 -9.63
CA ARG A 202 -9.51 -1.29 -9.56
C ARG A 202 -9.63 -2.27 -10.71
N ARG A 203 -10.04 -3.49 -10.41
CA ARG A 203 -10.42 -4.47 -11.41
C ARG A 203 -11.93 -4.31 -11.68
N PRO A 204 -12.37 -4.08 -12.98
CA PRO A 204 -13.77 -3.92 -13.34
C PRO A 204 -14.57 -5.20 -13.13
#